data_f0c8ecbc63554cd94dc9c67bc7d8f4a7
#
_entry.id   f0c8ecbc63554cd94dc9c67bc7d8f4a7
#
_cell.length_a   1.000
_cell.length_b   1.000
_cell.length_c   1.000
_cell.angle_alpha   90.00
_cell.angle_beta   90.00
_cell.angle_gamma   90.00
#
_symmetry.space_group_name_H-M   'P 1'
#
loop_
_entity.id
_entity.type
_entity.pdbx_description
1 polymer ?
#
loop_
_entity_poly.entity_id
_entity_poly.type
_entity_poly.pdbx_seq_one_letter_code
_entity_poly.pdbx_strand_id
1 'polypeptide(L)'
;MNRWSLRITIILSGAFYLCAGCAPDPRLNEKVAYLSGNHKADPRRASFDNVSYWDGDGVEGAPSLRISLGEQRVYFYKGDQLVGVSLISSGREGLNTGTGNFKIIQKDKDHKSSQFGDYVDATGAVVKKDIDLKKDPIPPGAHFDGAKMPYFMRIVGGTGMHEGFLPGYPASHGCIRMPGFMAETFFNNVSLGTPVEVVP
;
A
#
# COMPACT_ATOMS: atom_id res chain seq x y z
N MET A 1 40.74 -50.56 57.40
CA MET A 1 39.91 -50.79 56.21
C MET A 1 38.80 -49.73 56.17
N ASN A 2 39.06 -48.57 55.57
CA ASN A 2 38.10 -47.47 55.51
C ASN A 2 37.82 -47.21 54.03
N ARG A 3 36.53 -47.45 53.65
CA ARG A 3 36.01 -47.17 52.29
C ARG A 3 35.49 -45.75 52.29
N TRP A 4 36.11 -44.82 51.57
CA TRP A 4 35.62 -43.51 51.27
C TRP A 4 34.72 -43.55 50.05
N SER A 5 33.46 -43.23 50.22
CA SER A 5 32.49 -43.07 49.15
C SER A 5 32.57 -41.63 48.59
N LEU A 6 33.06 -41.49 47.39
CA LEU A 6 33.10 -40.24 46.64
C LEU A 6 31.70 -39.93 46.08
N ARG A 7 31.02 -38.90 46.63
CA ARG A 7 29.75 -38.42 46.05
C ARG A 7 30.07 -37.37 44.99
N ILE A 8 29.80 -37.73 43.72
CA ILE A 8 29.89 -36.84 42.59
C ILE A 8 28.59 -36.04 42.55
N THR A 9 28.68 -34.73 42.83
CA THR A 9 27.56 -33.78 42.65
C THR A 9 27.60 -33.27 41.22
N ILE A 10 26.65 -33.71 40.39
CA ILE A 10 26.49 -33.21 39.04
C ILE A 10 25.72 -31.90 39.15
N ILE A 11 26.38 -30.76 38.90
CA ILE A 11 25.74 -29.46 38.73
C ILE A 11 25.25 -29.38 37.29
N LEU A 12 23.92 -29.53 37.09
CA LEU A 12 23.27 -29.20 35.81
C LEU A 12 23.22 -27.67 35.66
N SER A 13 24.13 -27.12 34.87
CA SER A 13 24.06 -25.74 34.41
C SER A 13 22.94 -25.65 33.35
N GLY A 14 21.74 -25.29 33.79
CA GLY A 14 20.67 -24.94 32.89
C GLY A 14 21.00 -23.62 32.17
N ALA A 15 21.39 -23.68 30.90
CA ALA A 15 21.50 -22.52 30.05
C ALA A 15 20.08 -22.02 29.75
N PHE A 16 19.65 -20.96 30.45
CA PHE A 16 18.48 -20.18 30.06
C PHE A 16 18.80 -19.46 28.76
N TYR A 17 18.35 -19.99 27.64
CA TYR A 17 18.23 -19.23 26.40
C TYR A 17 17.13 -18.17 26.61
N LEU A 18 17.55 -16.95 26.95
CA LEU A 18 16.70 -15.78 26.81
C LEU A 18 16.43 -15.63 25.29
N CYS A 19 15.28 -16.10 24.84
CA CYS A 19 14.72 -15.64 23.57
C CYS A 19 14.63 -14.11 23.69
N ALA A 20 15.53 -13.39 23.01
CA ALA A 20 15.36 -11.97 22.77
C ALA A 20 14.05 -11.84 22.00
N GLY A 21 12.97 -11.56 22.73
CA GLY A 21 11.67 -11.27 22.15
C GLY A 21 11.85 -10.15 21.15
N CYS A 22 11.27 -10.31 19.97
CA CYS A 22 11.16 -9.22 19.00
C CYS A 22 10.72 -7.97 19.77
N ALA A 23 11.52 -6.92 19.76
CA ALA A 23 11.12 -5.65 20.34
C ALA A 23 9.78 -5.25 19.70
N PRO A 24 8.76 -4.85 20.46
CA PRO A 24 7.50 -4.42 19.88
C PRO A 24 7.79 -3.29 18.88
N ASP A 25 7.24 -3.41 17.69
CA ASP A 25 7.38 -2.36 16.67
C ASP A 25 6.75 -1.08 17.21
N PRO A 26 7.51 0.01 17.43
CA PRO A 26 6.99 1.25 18.00
C PRO A 26 5.91 1.91 17.13
N ARG A 27 5.75 1.43 15.89
CA ARG A 27 4.68 1.85 14.97
C ARG A 27 3.34 1.18 15.27
N LEU A 28 3.35 0.10 16.05
CA LEU A 28 2.16 -0.59 16.51
C LEU A 28 1.73 0.03 17.85
N ASN A 29 0.95 1.10 17.76
CA ASN A 29 0.38 1.72 18.95
C ASN A 29 -0.75 0.82 19.49
N GLU A 30 -0.67 0.40 20.76
CA GLU A 30 -1.69 -0.42 21.43
C GLU A 30 -3.11 0.20 21.42
N LYS A 31 -3.22 1.50 21.16
CA LYS A 31 -4.50 2.22 21.07
C LYS A 31 -5.15 2.12 19.69
N VAL A 32 -4.48 1.55 18.70
CA VAL A 32 -5.07 1.37 17.36
C VAL A 32 -6.03 0.19 17.40
N ALA A 33 -7.26 0.41 17.01
CA ALA A 33 -8.33 -0.62 16.99
C ALA A 33 -7.91 -1.90 16.24
N TYR A 34 -7.00 -1.79 15.27
CA TYR A 34 -6.39 -2.90 14.55
C TYR A 34 -5.76 -3.96 15.47
N LEU A 35 -5.04 -3.55 16.51
CA LEU A 35 -4.40 -4.47 17.45
C LEU A 35 -5.39 -5.13 18.41
N SER A 36 -6.54 -4.52 18.61
CA SER A 36 -7.63 -5.08 19.42
C SER A 36 -8.52 -6.07 18.66
N GLY A 37 -8.33 -6.24 17.34
CA GLY A 37 -9.15 -7.09 16.49
C GLY A 37 -10.59 -6.59 16.26
N ASN A 38 -10.87 -5.35 16.63
CA ASN A 38 -12.22 -4.74 16.60
C ASN A 38 -12.53 -3.94 15.33
N HIS A 39 -11.83 -4.20 14.21
CA HIS A 39 -12.19 -3.53 12.95
C HIS A 39 -13.55 -3.98 12.46
N LYS A 40 -14.43 -3.02 12.21
CA LYS A 40 -15.59 -3.30 11.36
C LYS A 40 -15.08 -3.56 9.96
N ALA A 41 -15.25 -4.79 9.48
CA ALA A 41 -14.95 -5.10 8.09
C ALA A 41 -15.82 -4.20 7.19
N ASP A 42 -15.19 -3.41 6.33
CA ASP A 42 -15.93 -2.65 5.32
C ASP A 42 -16.60 -3.66 4.35
N PRO A 43 -17.92 -3.58 4.14
CA PRO A 43 -18.64 -4.52 3.27
C PRO A 43 -18.16 -4.45 1.81
N ARG A 44 -17.47 -3.38 1.41
CA ARG A 44 -16.87 -3.20 0.06
C ARG A 44 -15.52 -3.91 -0.07
N ARG A 45 -14.95 -4.40 1.04
CA ARG A 45 -13.67 -5.10 1.06
C ARG A 45 -13.78 -6.45 0.37
N ALA A 46 -12.88 -6.73 -0.58
CA ALA A 46 -12.81 -8.03 -1.22
C ALA A 46 -12.45 -9.14 -0.21
N SER A 47 -12.98 -10.35 -0.41
CA SER A 47 -12.80 -11.48 0.52
C SER A 47 -11.34 -11.90 0.74
N PHE A 48 -10.46 -11.62 -0.23
CA PHE A 48 -9.00 -11.89 -0.12
C PHE A 48 -8.24 -10.78 0.63
N ASP A 49 -8.85 -9.59 0.81
CA ASP A 49 -8.22 -8.47 1.50
C ASP A 49 -8.53 -8.56 2.99
N ASN A 50 -7.67 -9.17 3.75
CA ASN A 50 -7.75 -9.27 5.21
C ASN A 50 -6.90 -8.21 5.94
N VAL A 51 -6.35 -7.23 5.21
CA VAL A 51 -5.41 -6.23 5.72
C VAL A 51 -6.02 -4.84 5.73
N SER A 52 -6.73 -4.44 4.65
CA SER A 52 -7.20 -3.07 4.51
C SER A 52 -8.30 -2.71 5.50
N TYR A 53 -8.14 -1.57 6.17
CA TYR A 53 -9.11 -1.03 7.13
C TYR A 53 -9.01 0.48 7.25
N TRP A 54 -10.04 1.10 7.84
CA TRP A 54 -10.10 2.51 8.16
C TRP A 54 -10.76 2.77 9.52
N ASP A 55 -10.04 3.41 10.44
CA ASP A 55 -10.48 3.81 11.78
C ASP A 55 -10.26 5.32 12.02
N GLY A 56 -10.11 6.10 10.95
CA GLY A 56 -9.77 7.51 11.05
C GLY A 56 -10.96 8.46 11.25
N ASP A 57 -12.19 7.95 11.30
CA ASP A 57 -13.37 8.79 11.49
C ASP A 57 -13.38 9.38 12.90
N GLY A 58 -13.50 10.72 12.98
CA GLY A 58 -13.45 11.43 14.27
C GLY A 58 -12.07 11.54 14.92
N VAL A 59 -11.01 10.99 14.31
CA VAL A 59 -9.63 11.19 14.77
C VAL A 59 -9.09 12.50 14.22
N GLU A 60 -8.58 13.35 15.10
CA GLU A 60 -7.94 14.62 14.74
C GLU A 60 -6.43 14.43 14.48
N GLY A 61 -5.84 15.36 13.74
CA GLY A 61 -4.42 15.38 13.42
C GLY A 61 -4.13 15.59 11.94
N ALA A 62 -2.94 16.10 11.64
CA ALA A 62 -2.51 16.31 10.25
C ALA A 62 -2.33 14.95 9.54
N PRO A 63 -2.88 14.78 8.33
CA PRO A 63 -2.74 13.53 7.57
C PRO A 63 -1.31 13.38 7.05
N SER A 64 -0.79 12.16 7.09
CA SER A 64 0.43 11.75 6.41
C SER A 64 0.35 10.30 5.96
N LEU A 65 1.10 9.96 4.90
CA LEU A 65 1.10 8.62 4.31
C LEU A 65 2.50 8.04 4.32
N ARG A 66 2.61 6.74 4.62
CA ARG A 66 3.83 5.96 4.44
C ARG A 66 3.53 4.74 3.58
N ILE A 67 4.24 4.62 2.47
CA ILE A 67 4.09 3.54 1.49
C ILE A 67 5.30 2.62 1.61
N SER A 68 5.08 1.35 1.94
CA SER A 68 6.11 0.30 1.92
C SER A 68 5.94 -0.55 0.66
N LEU A 69 6.93 -0.46 -0.24
CA LEU A 69 6.93 -1.23 -1.49
C LEU A 69 7.19 -2.71 -1.22
N GLY A 70 8.03 -3.03 -0.22
CA GLY A 70 8.31 -4.42 0.17
C GLY A 70 7.10 -5.11 0.80
N GLU A 71 6.34 -4.40 1.62
CA GLU A 71 5.14 -4.95 2.26
C GLU A 71 3.90 -4.87 1.35
N GLN A 72 3.96 -4.13 0.25
CA GLN A 72 2.84 -3.79 -0.62
C GLN A 72 1.65 -3.21 0.18
N ARG A 73 1.96 -2.20 1.03
CA ARG A 73 1.00 -1.52 1.90
C ARG A 73 1.20 -0.02 1.92
N VAL A 74 0.12 0.69 2.14
CA VAL A 74 0.15 2.10 2.52
C VAL A 74 -0.50 2.27 3.88
N TYR A 75 0.14 3.05 4.73
CA TYR A 75 -0.24 3.40 6.08
C TYR A 75 -0.69 4.85 6.12
N PHE A 76 -1.86 5.10 6.68
CA PHE A 76 -2.42 6.45 6.85
C PHE A 76 -2.36 6.86 8.32
N TYR A 77 -1.73 7.98 8.58
CA TYR A 77 -1.63 8.56 9.92
C TYR A 77 -2.41 9.87 10.01
N LYS A 78 -2.94 10.17 11.20
CA LYS A 78 -3.41 11.48 11.64
C LYS A 78 -2.60 11.90 12.86
N GLY A 79 -1.70 12.89 12.73
CA GLY A 79 -0.62 13.10 13.68
C GLY A 79 0.25 11.85 13.80
N ASP A 80 0.49 11.38 15.02
CA ASP A 80 1.28 10.17 15.28
C ASP A 80 0.44 8.88 15.33
N GLN A 81 -0.88 8.99 15.14
CA GLN A 81 -1.78 7.84 15.22
C GLN A 81 -1.96 7.18 13.85
N LEU A 82 -1.69 5.88 13.75
CA LEU A 82 -2.06 5.06 12.61
C LEU A 82 -3.58 4.84 12.61
N VAL A 83 -4.24 5.28 11.57
CA VAL A 83 -5.72 5.21 11.46
C VAL A 83 -6.23 4.43 10.25
N GLY A 84 -5.34 4.01 9.35
CA GLY A 84 -5.75 3.21 8.21
C GLY A 84 -4.58 2.50 7.57
N VAL A 85 -4.85 1.31 7.03
CA VAL A 85 -3.91 0.52 6.24
C VAL A 85 -4.62 0.08 4.97
N SER A 86 -3.93 0.10 3.84
CA SER A 86 -4.44 -0.45 2.60
C SER A 86 -3.42 -1.36 1.94
N LEU A 87 -3.87 -2.48 1.41
CA LEU A 87 -3.12 -3.22 0.40
C LEU A 87 -2.89 -2.35 -0.82
N ILE A 88 -1.78 -2.56 -1.50
CA ILE A 88 -1.47 -1.89 -2.77
C ILE A 88 -0.92 -2.88 -3.81
N SER A 89 -0.83 -2.41 -5.05
CA SER A 89 0.00 -2.99 -6.10
C SER A 89 0.82 -1.86 -6.73
N SER A 90 2.11 -1.84 -6.43
CA SER A 90 3.07 -0.83 -6.91
C SER A 90 3.59 -1.14 -8.31
N GLY A 91 4.55 -0.34 -8.79
CA GLY A 91 5.20 -0.53 -10.08
C GLY A 91 5.90 -1.88 -10.18
N ARG A 92 5.71 -2.56 -11.33
CA ARG A 92 6.41 -3.82 -11.66
C ARG A 92 7.87 -3.58 -11.99
N GLU A 93 8.64 -4.64 -12.05
CA GLU A 93 10.04 -4.59 -12.50
C GLU A 93 10.20 -3.84 -13.84
N GLY A 94 11.18 -2.96 -13.92
CA GLY A 94 11.40 -2.06 -15.07
C GLY A 94 10.51 -0.82 -15.13
N LEU A 95 9.45 -0.75 -14.30
CA LEU A 95 8.54 0.40 -14.17
C LEU A 95 8.28 0.71 -12.69
N ASN A 96 9.37 0.75 -11.91
CA ASN A 96 9.32 0.84 -10.46
C ASN A 96 8.66 2.15 -9.96
N THR A 97 7.95 2.04 -8.85
CA THR A 97 7.56 3.21 -8.06
C THR A 97 8.80 3.77 -7.36
N GLY A 98 9.08 5.06 -7.54
CA GLY A 98 10.24 5.71 -6.91
C GLY A 98 10.08 5.85 -5.40
N THR A 99 11.18 5.67 -4.66
CA THR A 99 11.25 5.88 -3.20
C THR A 99 11.65 7.31 -2.86
N GLY A 100 11.30 7.79 -1.67
CA GLY A 100 11.66 9.12 -1.17
C GLY A 100 10.51 9.81 -0.45
N ASN A 101 10.69 11.11 -0.21
CA ASN A 101 9.71 11.97 0.43
C ASN A 101 9.01 12.85 -0.61
N PHE A 102 7.71 12.75 -0.66
CA PHE A 102 6.85 13.43 -1.61
C PHE A 102 5.72 14.16 -0.88
N LYS A 103 4.84 14.78 -1.66
CA LYS A 103 3.58 15.37 -1.18
C LYS A 103 2.48 15.09 -2.21
N ILE A 104 1.23 15.07 -1.77
CA ILE A 104 0.10 15.09 -2.69
C ILE A 104 0.10 16.43 -3.43
N ILE A 105 0.27 16.40 -4.76
CA ILE A 105 0.37 17.60 -5.61
C ILE A 105 -0.82 17.79 -6.55
N GLN A 106 -1.67 16.78 -6.70
CA GLN A 106 -2.92 16.83 -7.45
C GLN A 106 -3.90 15.81 -6.89
N LYS A 107 -5.18 16.15 -6.95
CA LYS A 107 -6.30 15.22 -6.68
C LYS A 107 -7.27 15.31 -7.84
N ASP A 108 -7.68 14.16 -8.38
CA ASP A 108 -8.60 14.08 -9.50
C ASP A 108 -9.46 12.81 -9.36
N LYS A 109 -10.76 13.00 -9.13
CA LYS A 109 -11.67 11.89 -8.83
C LYS A 109 -11.86 10.92 -10.02
N ASP A 110 -11.89 11.47 -11.23
CA ASP A 110 -12.24 10.75 -12.46
C ASP A 110 -11.06 10.70 -13.45
N HIS A 111 -9.85 10.67 -12.91
CA HIS A 111 -8.62 10.73 -13.68
C HIS A 111 -8.50 9.58 -14.69
N LYS A 112 -7.96 9.92 -15.88
CA LYS A 112 -7.55 8.94 -16.90
C LYS A 112 -6.07 9.13 -17.21
N SER A 113 -5.38 8.03 -17.48
CA SER A 113 -3.99 8.08 -17.92
C SER A 113 -3.88 8.77 -19.28
N SER A 114 -2.88 9.68 -19.40
CA SER A 114 -2.52 10.29 -20.67
C SER A 114 -1.47 9.51 -21.46
N GLN A 115 -0.99 8.39 -20.93
CA GLN A 115 0.08 7.59 -21.56
C GLN A 115 -0.28 6.12 -21.74
N PHE A 116 -0.93 5.51 -20.73
CA PHE A 116 -1.25 4.08 -20.72
C PHE A 116 -2.76 3.87 -20.87
N GLY A 117 -3.17 2.89 -21.65
CA GLY A 117 -4.58 2.62 -21.92
C GLY A 117 -4.77 1.62 -23.05
N ASP A 118 -5.85 1.77 -23.78
CA ASP A 118 -6.19 0.92 -24.90
C ASP A 118 -6.40 1.77 -26.17
N TYR A 119 -6.25 1.18 -27.36
CA TYR A 119 -6.78 1.75 -28.58
C TYR A 119 -8.16 1.17 -28.82
N VAL A 120 -9.12 2.05 -29.09
CA VAL A 120 -10.52 1.72 -29.38
C VAL A 120 -10.92 2.29 -30.74
N ASP A 121 -11.87 1.62 -31.41
CA ASP A 121 -12.45 2.10 -32.66
C ASP A 121 -13.57 3.14 -32.43
N ALA A 122 -14.19 3.60 -33.49
CA ALA A 122 -15.26 4.59 -33.43
C ALA A 122 -16.52 4.11 -32.66
N THR A 123 -16.68 2.79 -32.47
CA THR A 123 -17.76 2.21 -31.67
C THR A 123 -17.41 2.03 -30.20
N GLY A 124 -16.14 2.27 -29.81
CA GLY A 124 -15.60 2.00 -28.48
C GLY A 124 -15.12 0.57 -28.29
N ALA A 125 -15.09 -0.25 -29.33
CA ALA A 125 -14.54 -1.61 -29.24
C ALA A 125 -13.02 -1.56 -29.18
N VAL A 126 -12.42 -2.40 -28.29
CA VAL A 126 -10.98 -2.42 -28.08
C VAL A 126 -10.27 -3.07 -29.28
N VAL A 127 -9.42 -2.30 -29.93
CA VAL A 127 -8.58 -2.72 -31.08
C VAL A 127 -7.23 -3.27 -30.60
N LYS A 128 -6.62 -2.61 -29.60
CA LYS A 128 -5.35 -3.04 -29.00
C LYS A 128 -5.33 -2.65 -27.52
N LYS A 129 -4.96 -3.61 -26.66
CA LYS A 129 -4.92 -3.44 -25.20
C LYS A 129 -3.53 -3.11 -24.69
N ASP A 130 -3.48 -2.53 -23.49
CA ASP A 130 -2.27 -2.30 -22.67
C ASP A 130 -1.17 -1.59 -23.45
N ILE A 131 -1.54 -0.48 -24.12
CA ILE A 131 -0.61 0.30 -24.96
C ILE A 131 0.12 1.37 -24.14
N ASP A 132 1.33 1.69 -24.61
CA ASP A 132 2.11 2.87 -24.18
C ASP A 132 2.20 3.83 -25.39
N LEU A 133 1.53 4.99 -25.31
CA LEU A 133 1.52 6.00 -26.36
C LEU A 133 2.93 6.44 -26.84
N LYS A 134 3.95 6.27 -25.99
CA LYS A 134 5.34 6.59 -26.38
C LYS A 134 5.97 5.53 -27.27
N LYS A 135 5.39 4.32 -27.31
CA LYS A 135 5.99 3.16 -28.01
C LYS A 135 5.07 2.59 -29.09
N ASP A 136 3.78 2.67 -28.88
CA ASP A 136 2.78 2.04 -29.73
C ASP A 136 2.13 3.06 -30.66
N PRO A 137 2.35 2.98 -32.00
CA PRO A 137 1.67 3.87 -32.93
C PRO A 137 0.18 3.60 -32.97
N ILE A 138 -0.60 4.64 -33.21
CA ILE A 138 -2.08 4.56 -33.30
C ILE A 138 -2.46 3.83 -34.60
N PRO A 139 -3.24 2.72 -34.53
CA PRO A 139 -3.76 2.05 -35.72
C PRO A 139 -4.72 2.96 -36.53
N PRO A 140 -4.82 2.81 -37.84
CA PRO A 140 -5.79 3.55 -38.64
C PRO A 140 -7.23 3.36 -38.13
N GLY A 141 -7.97 4.48 -37.96
CA GLY A 141 -9.34 4.46 -37.48
C GLY A 141 -9.55 4.23 -36.00
N ALA A 142 -8.47 4.06 -35.23
CA ALA A 142 -8.53 3.95 -33.76
C ALA A 142 -8.18 5.27 -33.07
N HIS A 143 -8.60 5.40 -31.82
CA HIS A 143 -8.21 6.49 -30.92
C HIS A 143 -7.82 5.93 -29.55
N PHE A 144 -7.08 6.73 -28.79
CA PHE A 144 -6.60 6.36 -27.45
C PHE A 144 -7.72 6.54 -26.41
N ASP A 145 -8.00 5.49 -25.63
CA ASP A 145 -8.78 5.57 -24.40
C ASP A 145 -7.87 5.27 -23.22
N GLY A 146 -7.58 6.32 -22.43
CA GLY A 146 -6.68 6.23 -21.29
C GLY A 146 -7.26 5.37 -20.17
N ALA A 147 -6.41 4.56 -19.55
CA ALA A 147 -6.78 3.72 -18.42
C ALA A 147 -7.42 4.57 -17.31
N LYS A 148 -8.58 4.15 -16.82
CA LYS A 148 -9.27 4.81 -15.71
C LYS A 148 -8.47 4.66 -14.42
N MET A 149 -8.29 5.76 -13.71
CA MET A 149 -7.57 5.82 -12.42
C MET A 149 -8.40 6.63 -11.40
N PRO A 150 -9.56 6.10 -10.95
CA PRO A 150 -10.44 6.82 -10.03
C PRO A 150 -9.73 7.18 -8.72
N TYR A 151 -10.13 8.30 -8.13
CA TYR A 151 -9.58 8.82 -6.87
C TYR A 151 -8.06 9.06 -6.93
N PHE A 152 -7.57 9.57 -8.04
CA PHE A 152 -6.16 9.78 -8.28
C PHE A 152 -5.56 10.85 -7.35
N MET A 153 -4.48 10.49 -6.67
CA MET A 153 -3.69 11.35 -5.79
C MET A 153 -2.24 11.33 -6.28
N ARG A 154 -1.85 12.36 -7.05
CA ARG A 154 -0.50 12.46 -7.63
C ARG A 154 0.53 12.79 -6.57
N ILE A 155 1.68 12.12 -6.61
CA ILE A 155 2.81 12.36 -5.69
C ILE A 155 4.03 12.94 -6.42
N VAL A 156 4.34 12.44 -7.63
CA VAL A 156 5.48 12.92 -8.43
C VAL A 156 5.30 12.57 -9.91
N GLY A 157 5.64 13.48 -10.82
CA GLY A 157 5.57 13.24 -12.27
C GLY A 157 4.21 12.68 -12.69
N GLY A 158 4.20 11.48 -13.30
CA GLY A 158 2.98 10.73 -13.64
C GLY A 158 2.51 9.76 -12.56
N THR A 159 3.28 9.60 -11.47
CA THR A 159 3.00 8.62 -10.42
C THR A 159 2.03 9.16 -9.38
N GLY A 160 1.05 8.36 -9.03
CA GLY A 160 0.08 8.64 -7.96
C GLY A 160 -0.55 7.36 -7.43
N MET A 161 -1.35 7.52 -6.37
CA MET A 161 -2.21 6.47 -5.83
C MET A 161 -3.59 6.58 -6.45
N HIS A 162 -4.26 5.47 -6.72
CA HIS A 162 -5.61 5.44 -7.30
C HIS A 162 -6.26 4.07 -7.11
N GLU A 163 -7.57 3.99 -7.34
CA GLU A 163 -8.26 2.70 -7.44
C GLU A 163 -7.71 1.87 -8.59
N GLY A 164 -7.50 0.57 -8.36
CA GLY A 164 -7.08 -0.34 -9.42
C GLY A 164 -7.07 -1.80 -9.00
N PHE A 165 -6.88 -2.68 -9.99
CA PHE A 165 -6.80 -4.12 -9.74
C PHE A 165 -5.52 -4.49 -8.99
N LEU A 166 -5.66 -5.29 -7.92
CA LEU A 166 -4.58 -5.80 -7.09
C LEU A 166 -4.41 -7.31 -7.31
N PRO A 167 -3.39 -7.74 -8.06
CA PRO A 167 -3.11 -9.16 -8.26
C PRO A 167 -2.39 -9.83 -7.06
N GLY A 168 -1.99 -9.07 -6.03
CA GLY A 168 -1.23 -9.56 -4.88
C GLY A 168 0.29 -9.39 -5.00
N TYR A 169 0.75 -8.73 -6.06
CA TYR A 169 2.16 -8.43 -6.32
C TYR A 169 2.29 -7.10 -7.09
N PRO A 170 3.51 -6.49 -7.19
CA PRO A 170 3.76 -5.30 -7.99
C PRO A 170 3.43 -5.55 -9.47
N ALA A 171 2.46 -4.80 -10.05
CA ALA A 171 1.98 -5.03 -11.40
C ALA A 171 1.65 -3.76 -12.20
N SER A 172 1.84 -2.57 -11.61
CA SER A 172 1.50 -1.31 -12.28
C SER A 172 2.62 -0.81 -13.20
N HIS A 173 2.35 0.28 -13.90
CA HIS A 173 3.33 1.04 -14.69
C HIS A 173 4.03 2.16 -13.88
N GLY A 174 4.12 2.00 -12.55
CA GLY A 174 4.75 2.96 -11.64
C GLY A 174 3.78 3.63 -10.66
N CYS A 175 2.49 3.67 -10.96
CA CYS A 175 1.45 4.12 -10.01
C CYS A 175 1.22 3.10 -8.88
N ILE A 176 0.48 3.50 -7.87
CA ILE A 176 0.14 2.70 -6.70
C ILE A 176 -1.35 2.42 -6.74
N ARG A 177 -1.72 1.19 -7.09
CA ARG A 177 -3.11 0.74 -7.13
C ARG A 177 -3.59 0.38 -5.75
N MET A 178 -4.83 0.73 -5.42
CA MET A 178 -5.48 0.49 -4.14
C MET A 178 -6.85 -0.15 -4.35
N PRO A 179 -7.42 -0.85 -3.35
CA PRO A 179 -8.85 -1.22 -3.35
C PRO A 179 -9.71 0.04 -3.46
N GLY A 180 -10.82 -0.02 -4.21
CA GLY A 180 -11.66 1.16 -4.47
C GLY A 180 -12.12 1.89 -3.22
N PHE A 181 -12.59 1.15 -2.18
CA PHE A 181 -13.04 1.77 -0.93
C PHE A 181 -11.90 2.49 -0.17
N MET A 182 -10.66 1.99 -0.24
CA MET A 182 -9.52 2.64 0.37
C MET A 182 -9.04 3.84 -0.44
N ALA A 183 -9.03 3.73 -1.78
CA ALA A 183 -8.69 4.86 -2.65
C ALA A 183 -9.66 6.04 -2.43
N GLU A 184 -10.97 5.78 -2.36
CA GLU A 184 -11.98 6.77 -2.01
C GLU A 184 -11.77 7.36 -0.61
N THR A 185 -11.57 6.51 0.39
CA THR A 185 -11.36 6.92 1.78
C THR A 185 -10.13 7.80 1.91
N PHE A 186 -8.99 7.39 1.34
CA PHE A 186 -7.76 8.17 1.39
C PHE A 186 -7.90 9.48 0.63
N PHE A 187 -8.49 9.44 -0.56
CA PHE A 187 -8.76 10.64 -1.35
C PHE A 187 -9.58 11.68 -0.57
N ASN A 188 -10.59 11.26 0.17
CA ASN A 188 -11.43 12.16 0.96
C ASN A 188 -10.73 12.71 2.22
N ASN A 189 -9.69 12.03 2.72
CA ASN A 189 -9.01 12.38 3.96
C ASN A 189 -7.62 13.04 3.76
N VAL A 190 -7.11 13.18 2.53
CA VAL A 190 -5.89 13.93 2.22
C VAL A 190 -6.21 15.27 1.55
N SER A 191 -5.27 16.20 1.66
CA SER A 191 -5.28 17.51 0.97
C SER A 191 -4.03 17.66 0.11
N LEU A 192 -4.02 18.66 -0.77
CA LEU A 192 -2.79 19.07 -1.44
C LEU A 192 -1.75 19.44 -0.37
N GLY A 193 -0.52 19.00 -0.54
CA GLY A 193 0.56 19.19 0.42
C GLY A 193 0.67 18.10 1.48
N THR A 194 -0.28 17.16 1.61
CA THR A 194 -0.17 16.00 2.52
C THR A 194 1.14 15.25 2.27
N PRO A 195 1.99 15.06 3.30
CA PRO A 195 3.25 14.34 3.16
C PRO A 195 3.04 12.87 2.79
N VAL A 196 3.93 12.36 1.93
CA VAL A 196 3.96 10.96 1.51
C VAL A 196 5.40 10.47 1.53
N GLU A 197 5.71 9.51 2.38
CA GLU A 197 6.98 8.80 2.39
C GLU A 197 6.84 7.48 1.61
N VAL A 198 7.74 7.20 0.68
CA VAL A 198 7.81 5.91 -0.04
C VAL A 198 9.11 5.24 0.32
N VAL A 199 9.03 4.06 0.94
CA VAL A 199 10.17 3.24 1.37
C VAL A 199 10.20 1.92 0.60
N PRO A 200 11.39 1.27 0.50
CA PRO A 200 11.56 -0.04 -0.12
C PRO A 200 10.66 -1.12 0.46
#